data_87a7571f9df5848d925019fd78703135
#
_entry.id   87a7571f9df5848d925019fd78703135
#
_cell.length_a   1.000
_cell.length_b   1.000
_cell.length_c   1.000
_cell.angle_alpha   90.00
_cell.angle_beta   90.00
_cell.angle_gamma   90.00
#
_symmetry.space_group_name_H-M   'P 1'
#
loop_
_entity.id
_entity.type
_entity.pdbx_description
1 polymer ?
#
loop_
_entity_poly.entity_id
_entity_poly.type
_entity_poly.pdbx_seq_one_letter_code
_entity_poly.pdbx_strand_id
1 'polypeptide(L)'
;MKIYNEVKAEQFLSKYLKINTNKLTKNVNEALEFSKKYEYPLVLKIISDQALHKSMINGVRFVNNEQELISNYDDLVRLSKKKKLKLDGILTQIFISGKEIIIGGKQDNTFGQVVLFGGGGIFAEVLKDFSLRICPLSEKDAREMIEETKIYKFIKDLNLKQIINSILKVN
;
A
#
# COMPACT_ATOMS: atom_id res chain seq x y z
N MET A 1 11.88 -10.23 -14.42
CA MET A 1 11.44 -9.75 -13.09
C MET A 1 10.01 -10.22 -12.86
N LYS A 2 9.70 -10.82 -11.71
CA LYS A 2 8.33 -11.26 -11.37
C LYS A 2 7.62 -10.11 -10.70
N ILE A 3 6.49 -9.69 -11.27
CA ILE A 3 5.66 -8.61 -10.72
C ILE A 3 4.45 -9.26 -10.02
N TYR A 4 4.18 -8.81 -8.79
CA TYR A 4 3.02 -9.25 -8.01
C TYR A 4 1.96 -8.16 -7.98
N ASN A 5 0.67 -8.54 -8.08
CA ASN A 5 -0.40 -7.64 -7.70
C ASN A 5 -0.44 -7.46 -6.16
N GLU A 6 -1.22 -6.49 -5.67
CA GLU A 6 -1.26 -6.13 -4.24
C GLU A 6 -1.53 -7.33 -3.32
N VAL A 7 -2.48 -8.19 -3.66
CA VAL A 7 -2.83 -9.36 -2.86
C VAL A 7 -1.67 -10.35 -2.74
N LYS A 8 -1.01 -10.65 -3.87
CA LYS A 8 0.15 -11.55 -3.89
C LYS A 8 1.34 -10.94 -3.14
N ALA A 9 1.54 -9.62 -3.27
CA ALA A 9 2.58 -8.90 -2.54
C ALA A 9 2.32 -8.92 -1.02
N GLU A 10 1.09 -8.64 -0.59
CA GLU A 10 0.70 -8.69 0.82
C GLU A 10 0.83 -10.11 1.41
N GLN A 11 0.45 -11.14 0.68
CA GLN A 11 0.66 -12.53 1.09
C GLN A 11 2.14 -12.88 1.30
N PHE A 12 3.01 -12.37 0.44
CA PHE A 12 4.45 -12.53 0.62
C PHE A 12 4.95 -11.75 1.83
N LEU A 13 4.57 -10.49 1.97
CA LEU A 13 5.02 -9.59 3.03
C LEU A 13 4.46 -9.95 4.41
N SER A 14 3.32 -10.64 4.49
CA SER A 14 2.70 -11.06 5.75
C SER A 14 3.59 -11.94 6.63
N LYS A 15 4.61 -12.57 6.03
CA LYS A 15 5.64 -13.33 6.75
C LYS A 15 6.60 -12.46 7.57
N TYR A 16 6.71 -11.20 7.22
CA TYR A 16 7.70 -10.27 7.77
C TYR A 16 7.06 -9.07 8.45
N LEU A 17 5.90 -8.63 7.95
CA LEU A 17 5.21 -7.42 8.39
C LEU A 17 3.75 -7.71 8.73
N LYS A 18 3.19 -6.91 9.63
CA LYS A 18 1.74 -6.90 9.86
C LYS A 18 1.07 -6.24 8.67
N ILE A 19 0.23 -6.98 7.98
CA ILE A 19 -0.56 -6.49 6.86
C ILE A 19 -1.91 -5.97 7.36
N ASN A 20 -2.44 -4.96 6.68
CA ASN A 20 -3.77 -4.44 6.97
C ASN A 20 -4.86 -5.51 6.77
N THR A 21 -5.91 -5.45 7.56
CA THR A 21 -7.04 -6.37 7.44
C THR A 21 -7.78 -6.13 6.14
N ASN A 22 -7.84 -7.16 5.30
CA ASN A 22 -8.50 -7.12 4.01
C ASN A 22 -9.05 -8.50 3.60
N LYS A 23 -9.88 -8.49 2.55
CA LYS A 23 -10.39 -9.70 1.88
C LYS A 23 -10.50 -9.44 0.38
N LEU A 24 -9.98 -10.33 -0.45
CA LEU A 24 -10.27 -10.32 -1.88
C LEU A 24 -11.66 -10.90 -2.11
N THR A 25 -12.62 -10.05 -2.41
CA THR A 25 -14.03 -10.40 -2.58
C THR A 25 -14.35 -10.63 -4.06
N LYS A 26 -15.17 -11.65 -4.34
CA LYS A 26 -15.58 -12.05 -5.70
C LYS A 26 -16.93 -11.49 -6.09
N ASN A 27 -17.71 -11.08 -5.12
CA ASN A 27 -19.04 -10.49 -5.29
C ASN A 27 -19.32 -9.50 -4.15
N VAL A 28 -20.38 -8.70 -4.32
CA VAL A 28 -20.75 -7.66 -3.37
C VAL A 28 -21.18 -8.23 -2.01
N ASN A 29 -21.77 -9.42 -1.97
CA ASN A 29 -22.20 -10.04 -0.72
C ASN A 29 -21.01 -10.36 0.19
N GLU A 30 -19.89 -10.84 -0.37
CA GLU A 30 -18.66 -11.06 0.39
C GLU A 30 -18.08 -9.76 0.96
N ALA A 31 -18.21 -8.64 0.22
CA ALA A 31 -17.79 -7.33 0.70
C ALA A 31 -18.71 -6.81 1.82
N LEU A 32 -20.02 -7.08 1.72
CA LEU A 32 -21.00 -6.78 2.78
C LEU A 32 -20.76 -7.61 4.04
N GLU A 33 -20.43 -8.89 3.92
CA GLU A 33 -20.02 -9.71 5.07
C GLU A 33 -18.79 -9.15 5.75
N PHE A 34 -17.81 -8.68 4.95
CA PHE A 34 -16.61 -8.04 5.49
C PHE A 34 -16.96 -6.74 6.24
N SER A 35 -17.83 -5.88 5.70
CA SER A 35 -18.23 -4.63 6.33
C SER A 35 -18.96 -4.82 7.65
N LYS A 36 -19.79 -5.87 7.77
CA LYS A 36 -20.46 -6.22 9.02
C LYS A 36 -19.48 -6.59 10.15
N LYS A 37 -18.33 -7.14 9.78
CA LYS A 37 -17.31 -7.56 10.75
C LYS A 37 -16.35 -6.44 11.15
N TYR A 38 -15.99 -5.55 10.22
CA TYR A 38 -14.90 -4.61 10.39
C TYR A 38 -15.31 -3.14 10.33
N GLU A 39 -16.62 -2.89 10.12
CA GLU A 39 -17.22 -1.56 10.07
C GLU A 39 -16.64 -0.65 8.98
N TYR A 40 -17.14 0.58 8.91
CA TYR A 40 -16.71 1.62 7.98
C TYR A 40 -15.80 2.63 8.66
N PRO A 41 -14.96 3.41 7.96
CA PRO A 41 -14.82 3.42 6.49
C PRO A 41 -13.98 2.25 5.95
N LEU A 42 -14.29 1.85 4.70
CA LEU A 42 -13.56 0.83 3.97
C LEU A 42 -12.98 1.38 2.66
N VAL A 43 -12.03 0.66 2.10
CA VAL A 43 -11.46 0.93 0.77
C VAL A 43 -11.70 -0.27 -0.13
N LEU A 44 -12.21 -0.01 -1.33
CA LEU A 44 -12.38 -0.99 -2.39
C LEU A 44 -11.34 -0.76 -3.47
N LYS A 45 -10.64 -1.82 -3.91
CA LYS A 45 -9.59 -1.70 -4.94
C LYS A 45 -9.74 -2.81 -5.99
N ILE A 46 -9.70 -2.47 -7.28
CA ILE A 46 -9.60 -3.46 -8.36
C ILE A 46 -8.32 -4.26 -8.20
N ILE A 47 -8.42 -5.58 -8.27
CA ILE A 47 -7.25 -6.47 -8.37
C ILE A 47 -7.25 -7.14 -9.74
N SER A 48 -6.17 -6.87 -10.47
CA SER A 48 -5.88 -7.44 -11.79
C SER A 48 -4.37 -7.37 -12.02
N ASP A 49 -3.79 -8.42 -12.56
CA ASP A 49 -2.37 -8.41 -12.94
C ASP A 49 -2.08 -7.41 -14.10
N GLN A 50 -3.15 -6.94 -14.79
CA GLN A 50 -3.08 -5.93 -15.87
C GLN A 50 -3.24 -4.49 -15.36
N ALA A 51 -3.57 -4.28 -14.09
CA ALA A 51 -3.85 -2.96 -13.50
C ALA A 51 -3.02 -2.73 -12.24
N LEU A 52 -1.70 -2.63 -12.40
CA LEU A 52 -0.78 -2.39 -11.28
C LEU A 52 -0.90 -0.97 -10.72
N HIS A 53 -1.20 0.03 -11.56
CA HIS A 53 -1.40 1.44 -11.18
C HIS A 53 -2.90 1.77 -11.09
N LYS A 54 -3.56 1.32 -10.02
CA LYS A 54 -5.01 1.41 -9.83
C LYS A 54 -5.54 2.84 -9.73
N SER A 55 -4.77 3.76 -9.15
CA SER A 55 -5.10 5.19 -9.06
C SER A 55 -5.26 5.82 -10.44
N MET A 56 -4.39 5.50 -11.39
CA MET A 56 -4.44 6.03 -12.75
C MET A 56 -5.70 5.61 -13.52
N ILE A 57 -6.31 4.51 -13.17
CA ILE A 57 -7.54 4.02 -13.80
C ILE A 57 -8.79 4.31 -12.97
N ASN A 58 -8.66 5.08 -11.89
CA ASN A 58 -9.72 5.28 -10.90
C ASN A 58 -10.25 3.96 -10.31
N GLY A 59 -9.36 3.00 -10.07
CA GLY A 59 -9.68 1.66 -9.57
C GLY A 59 -9.73 1.55 -8.04
N VAL A 60 -9.79 2.67 -7.32
CA VAL A 60 -9.87 2.75 -5.84
C VAL A 60 -11.11 3.56 -5.45
N ARG A 61 -11.84 3.11 -4.44
CA ARG A 61 -12.99 3.80 -3.86
C ARG A 61 -12.93 3.77 -2.33
N PHE A 62 -13.29 4.89 -1.72
CA PHE A 62 -13.54 4.99 -0.28
C PHE A 62 -15.05 4.89 -0.07
N VAL A 63 -15.47 4.12 0.93
CA VAL A 63 -16.90 3.91 1.22
C VAL A 63 -17.15 4.03 2.72
N ASN A 64 -18.21 4.76 3.08
CA ASN A 64 -18.53 5.12 4.46
C ASN A 64 -19.79 4.42 4.97
N ASN A 65 -20.51 3.71 4.11
CA ASN A 65 -21.74 3.01 4.44
C ASN A 65 -22.04 1.90 3.42
N GLU A 66 -23.07 1.11 3.72
CA GLU A 66 -23.48 -0.03 2.91
C GLU A 66 -23.93 0.37 1.49
N GLN A 67 -24.67 1.47 1.37
CA GLN A 67 -25.16 1.95 0.08
C GLN A 67 -24.01 2.36 -0.84
N GLU A 68 -23.04 3.10 -0.28
CA GLU A 68 -21.81 3.46 -1.00
C GLU A 68 -21.00 2.22 -1.38
N LEU A 69 -20.92 1.21 -0.49
CA LEU A 69 -20.21 -0.02 -0.77
C LEU A 69 -20.82 -0.73 -1.98
N ILE A 70 -22.13 -0.95 -1.99
CA ILE A 70 -22.83 -1.64 -3.11
C ILE A 70 -22.62 -0.88 -4.41
N SER A 71 -22.91 0.44 -4.42
CA SER A 71 -22.80 1.26 -5.63
C SER A 71 -21.38 1.28 -6.18
N ASN A 72 -20.38 1.53 -5.32
CA ASN A 72 -18.99 1.61 -5.74
C ASN A 72 -18.41 0.25 -6.13
N TYR A 73 -18.85 -0.84 -5.51
CA TYR A 73 -18.48 -2.20 -5.91
C TYR A 73 -18.90 -2.49 -7.35
N ASP A 74 -20.16 -2.20 -7.68
CA ASP A 74 -20.71 -2.39 -9.03
C ASP A 74 -20.01 -1.47 -10.05
N ASP A 75 -19.69 -0.24 -9.65
CA ASP A 75 -18.94 0.70 -10.50
C ASP A 75 -17.54 0.16 -10.81
N LEU A 76 -16.82 -0.39 -9.84
CA LEU A 76 -15.50 -0.98 -10.07
C LEU A 76 -15.57 -2.22 -10.99
N VAL A 77 -16.60 -3.05 -10.83
CA VAL A 77 -16.84 -4.19 -11.73
C VAL A 77 -17.13 -3.71 -13.16
N ARG A 78 -17.98 -2.69 -13.33
CA ARG A 78 -18.27 -2.07 -14.65
C ARG A 78 -17.01 -1.43 -15.26
N LEU A 79 -16.21 -0.73 -14.43
CA LEU A 79 -14.95 -0.12 -14.85
C LEU A 79 -13.97 -1.16 -15.37
N SER A 80 -13.83 -2.28 -14.66
CA SER A 80 -12.94 -3.37 -15.08
C SER A 80 -13.32 -3.93 -16.45
N LYS A 81 -14.62 -4.14 -16.69
CA LYS A 81 -15.15 -4.58 -17.99
C LYS A 81 -14.90 -3.56 -19.09
N LYS A 82 -15.17 -2.26 -18.81
CA LYS A 82 -14.91 -1.15 -19.76
C LYS A 82 -13.45 -1.05 -20.15
N LYS A 83 -12.55 -1.29 -19.19
CA LYS A 83 -11.10 -1.28 -19.40
C LYS A 83 -10.55 -2.62 -19.92
N LYS A 84 -11.41 -3.61 -20.17
CA LYS A 84 -11.04 -4.98 -20.62
C LYS A 84 -10.01 -5.65 -19.70
N LEU A 85 -10.08 -5.39 -18.40
CA LEU A 85 -9.20 -5.99 -17.41
C LEU A 85 -9.70 -7.39 -17.03
N LYS A 86 -8.79 -8.33 -16.89
CA LYS A 86 -9.07 -9.61 -16.23
C LYS A 86 -9.18 -9.36 -14.73
N LEU A 87 -10.41 -9.24 -14.23
CA LEU A 87 -10.68 -8.94 -12.82
C LEU A 87 -10.45 -10.20 -11.98
N ASP A 88 -9.48 -10.15 -11.06
CA ASP A 88 -9.27 -11.20 -10.06
C ASP A 88 -10.24 -11.08 -8.89
N GLY A 89 -10.74 -9.87 -8.61
CA GLY A 89 -11.71 -9.53 -7.57
C GLY A 89 -11.55 -8.08 -7.13
N ILE A 90 -12.37 -7.69 -6.16
CA ILE A 90 -12.25 -6.39 -5.48
C ILE A 90 -11.66 -6.64 -4.09
N LEU A 91 -10.49 -6.04 -3.81
CA LEU A 91 -9.91 -6.04 -2.47
C LEU A 91 -10.72 -5.09 -1.60
N THR A 92 -11.39 -5.63 -0.60
CA THR A 92 -12.11 -4.88 0.43
C THR A 92 -11.22 -4.79 1.66
N GLN A 93 -10.89 -3.58 2.11
CA GLN A 93 -9.86 -3.33 3.10
C GLN A 93 -10.33 -2.28 4.11
N ILE A 94 -9.94 -2.42 5.38
CA ILE A 94 -10.15 -1.38 6.39
C ILE A 94 -9.37 -0.12 5.97
N PHE A 95 -10.01 1.04 6.03
CA PHE A 95 -9.32 2.31 5.87
C PHE A 95 -8.52 2.65 7.13
N ILE A 96 -7.24 2.91 6.96
CA ILE A 96 -6.36 3.38 8.04
C ILE A 96 -5.98 4.82 7.73
N SER A 97 -6.41 5.74 8.60
CA SER A 97 -5.97 7.14 8.53
C SER A 97 -4.58 7.28 9.12
N GLY A 98 -3.75 8.09 8.50
CA GLY A 98 -2.39 8.33 9.00
C GLY A 98 -1.49 9.03 7.99
N LYS A 99 -0.22 9.15 8.36
CA LYS A 99 0.82 9.64 7.45
C LYS A 99 1.34 8.48 6.63
N GLU A 100 1.31 8.62 5.32
CA GLU A 100 1.80 7.61 4.41
C GLU A 100 3.33 7.70 4.27
N ILE A 101 4.00 6.58 4.47
CA ILE A 101 5.44 6.42 4.23
C ILE A 101 5.68 5.28 3.24
N ILE A 102 6.78 5.35 2.53
CA ILE A 102 7.26 4.30 1.64
C ILE A 102 8.57 3.74 2.19
N ILE A 103 8.65 2.41 2.29
CA ILE A 103 9.89 1.67 2.47
C ILE A 103 10.01 0.71 1.30
N GLY A 104 11.12 0.75 0.59
CA GLY A 104 11.35 -0.08 -0.59
C GLY A 104 12.76 -0.64 -0.62
N GLY A 105 12.92 -1.81 -1.23
CA GLY A 105 14.21 -2.42 -1.52
C GLY A 105 14.38 -2.67 -3.02
N LYS A 106 15.58 -2.49 -3.52
CA LYS A 106 15.94 -2.76 -4.91
C LYS A 106 17.34 -3.35 -4.99
N GLN A 107 17.50 -4.36 -5.83
CA GLN A 107 18.82 -4.80 -6.25
C GLN A 107 19.33 -3.85 -7.36
N ASP A 108 20.40 -3.14 -7.05
CA ASP A 108 21.12 -2.30 -8.01
C ASP A 108 22.32 -3.07 -8.59
N ASN A 109 22.59 -2.89 -9.87
CA ASN A 109 23.66 -3.63 -10.54
C ASN A 109 25.07 -3.16 -10.12
N THR A 110 25.20 -1.93 -9.67
CA THR A 110 26.49 -1.33 -9.28
C THR A 110 26.68 -1.37 -7.77
N PHE A 111 25.63 -1.01 -7.01
CA PHE A 111 25.71 -0.83 -5.56
C PHE A 111 25.18 -2.03 -4.75
N GLY A 112 24.67 -3.08 -5.42
CA GLY A 112 24.09 -4.20 -4.71
C GLY A 112 22.69 -3.89 -4.18
N GLN A 113 22.37 -4.31 -2.97
CA GLN A 113 21.06 -4.06 -2.37
C GLN A 113 20.97 -2.62 -1.85
N VAL A 114 19.91 -1.92 -2.22
CA VAL A 114 19.64 -0.53 -1.83
C VAL A 114 18.26 -0.46 -1.18
N VAL A 115 18.17 0.26 -0.06
CA VAL A 115 16.90 0.55 0.62
C VAL A 115 16.53 2.01 0.41
N LEU A 116 15.24 2.24 0.19
CA LEU A 116 14.60 3.55 0.07
C LEU A 116 13.66 3.76 1.25
N PHE A 117 13.68 4.96 1.83
CA PHE A 117 12.67 5.48 2.74
C PHE A 117 12.20 6.84 2.25
N GLY A 118 10.90 7.15 2.39
CA GLY A 118 10.36 8.45 2.02
C GLY A 118 8.90 8.65 2.39
N GLY A 119 8.37 9.82 2.06
CA GLY A 119 6.94 10.10 2.16
C GLY A 119 6.15 9.35 1.10
N GLY A 120 4.99 8.79 1.49
CA GLY A 120 4.04 8.16 0.59
C GLY A 120 3.04 9.15 -0.02
N GLY A 121 2.10 8.64 -0.82
CA GLY A 121 1.05 9.43 -1.43
C GLY A 121 1.61 10.64 -2.19
N ILE A 122 1.03 11.81 -1.94
CA ILE A 122 1.42 13.07 -2.59
C ILE A 122 2.89 13.47 -2.37
N PHE A 123 3.49 13.06 -1.24
CA PHE A 123 4.91 13.32 -0.98
C PHE A 123 5.81 12.55 -1.95
N ALA A 124 5.45 11.32 -2.30
CA ALA A 124 6.19 10.53 -3.28
C ALA A 124 6.03 11.09 -4.70
N GLU A 125 4.79 11.38 -5.10
CA GLU A 125 4.46 11.76 -6.48
C GLU A 125 4.92 13.17 -6.84
N VAL A 126 4.72 14.14 -5.94
CA VAL A 126 4.97 15.56 -6.20
C VAL A 126 6.32 16.03 -5.69
N LEU A 127 6.66 15.67 -4.45
CA LEU A 127 7.85 16.20 -3.78
C LEU A 127 9.10 15.35 -3.99
N LYS A 128 8.95 14.10 -4.45
CA LYS A 128 10.05 13.13 -4.60
C LYS A 128 10.94 13.09 -3.34
N ASP A 129 10.28 13.08 -2.18
CA ASP A 129 10.92 13.17 -0.88
C ASP A 129 11.33 11.78 -0.40
N PHE A 130 12.55 11.39 -0.67
CA PHE A 130 13.09 10.08 -0.30
C PHE A 130 14.59 10.13 -0.01
N SER A 131 15.05 9.21 0.83
CA SER A 131 16.45 8.92 1.14
C SER A 131 16.79 7.50 0.70
N LEU A 132 18.03 7.28 0.28
CA LEU A 132 18.57 6.00 -0.19
C LEU A 132 19.81 5.60 0.60
N ARG A 133 19.97 4.31 0.88
CA ARG A 133 21.19 3.74 1.45
C ARG A 133 21.50 2.38 0.83
N ILE A 134 22.80 2.09 0.76
CA ILE A 134 23.31 0.78 0.35
C ILE A 134 23.34 -0.13 1.56
N CYS A 135 22.87 -1.38 1.42
CA CYS A 135 22.92 -2.38 2.48
C CYS A 135 24.35 -2.92 2.71
N PRO A 136 24.67 -3.37 3.93
CA PRO A 136 23.80 -3.48 5.11
C PRO A 136 23.65 -2.16 5.86
N LEU A 137 22.48 -1.95 6.48
CA LEU A 137 22.16 -0.75 7.26
C LEU A 137 22.30 -0.99 8.76
N SER A 138 22.83 0.00 9.46
CA SER A 138 22.73 0.09 10.92
C SER A 138 21.45 0.82 11.35
N GLU A 139 21.11 0.75 12.64
CA GLU A 139 20.02 1.53 13.23
C GLU A 139 20.26 3.04 13.07
N LYS A 140 21.53 3.48 13.12
CA LYS A 140 21.93 4.87 12.89
C LYS A 140 21.60 5.30 11.46
N ASP A 141 21.99 4.49 10.46
CA ASP A 141 21.71 4.77 9.06
C ASP A 141 20.19 4.87 8.80
N ALA A 142 19.41 3.94 9.35
CA ALA A 142 17.97 3.98 9.23
C ALA A 142 17.33 5.23 9.88
N ARG A 143 17.87 5.71 10.99
CA ARG A 143 17.46 6.97 11.63
C ARG A 143 17.78 8.16 10.77
N GLU A 144 19.01 8.27 10.28
CA GLU A 144 19.45 9.36 9.40
C GLU A 144 18.62 9.41 8.12
N MET A 145 18.30 8.25 7.52
CA MET A 145 17.39 8.16 6.37
C MET A 145 16.03 8.83 6.63
N ILE A 146 15.47 8.62 7.82
CA ILE A 146 14.19 9.22 8.21
C ILE A 146 14.35 10.74 8.37
N GLU A 147 15.38 11.18 9.09
CA GLU A 147 15.62 12.58 9.45
C GLU A 147 15.95 13.48 8.24
N GLU A 148 16.56 12.93 7.20
CA GLU A 148 16.87 13.63 5.94
C GLU A 148 15.63 13.99 5.11
N THR A 149 14.49 13.30 5.33
CA THR A 149 13.28 13.51 4.54
C THR A 149 12.41 14.64 5.08
N LYS A 150 11.66 15.32 4.19
CA LYS A 150 10.70 16.34 4.60
C LYS A 150 9.53 15.76 5.40
N ILE A 151 9.16 14.50 5.12
CA ILE A 151 8.10 13.80 5.85
C ILE A 151 8.44 13.67 7.34
N TYR A 152 9.73 13.68 7.72
CA TYR A 152 10.17 13.63 9.12
C TYR A 152 9.47 14.67 10.00
N LYS A 153 9.25 15.89 9.51
CA LYS A 153 8.55 16.97 10.24
C LYS A 153 7.13 16.57 10.69
N PHE A 154 6.52 15.64 9.98
CA PHE A 154 5.14 15.19 10.21
C PHE A 154 5.07 13.86 10.99
N ILE A 155 6.19 13.15 11.13
CA ILE A 155 6.26 11.84 11.78
C ILE A 155 7.19 11.80 12.99
N LYS A 156 7.95 12.86 13.29
CA LYS A 156 8.94 12.91 14.38
C LYS A 156 8.36 12.57 15.76
N ASP A 157 7.08 12.88 15.98
CA ASP A 157 6.38 12.61 17.24
C ASP A 157 5.72 11.21 17.28
N LEU A 158 5.88 10.43 16.21
CA LEU A 158 5.42 9.04 16.14
C LEU A 158 6.47 8.07 16.70
N ASN A 159 6.12 6.80 16.78
CA ASN A 159 7.04 5.75 17.21
C ASN A 159 8.11 5.46 16.13
N LEU A 160 9.15 6.28 16.06
CA LEU A 160 10.24 6.14 15.09
C LEU A 160 10.95 4.78 15.18
N LYS A 161 11.00 4.17 16.38
CA LYS A 161 11.61 2.84 16.55
C LYS A 161 10.92 1.77 15.71
N GLN A 162 9.57 1.87 15.57
CA GLN A 162 8.82 0.95 14.74
C GLN A 162 9.15 1.15 13.25
N ILE A 163 9.33 2.39 12.81
CA ILE A 163 9.71 2.72 11.42
C ILE A 163 11.12 2.22 11.14
N ILE A 164 12.08 2.51 12.03
CA ILE A 164 13.48 2.05 11.93
C ILE A 164 13.51 0.51 11.82
N ASN A 165 12.81 -0.20 12.69
CA ASN A 165 12.73 -1.66 12.64
C ASN A 165 12.14 -2.17 11.31
N SER A 166 11.21 -1.44 10.71
CA SER A 166 10.64 -1.80 9.41
C SER A 166 11.64 -1.59 8.28
N ILE A 167 12.45 -0.54 8.33
CA ILE A 167 13.55 -0.29 7.39
C ILE A 167 14.58 -1.42 7.48
N LEU A 168 15.01 -1.78 8.70
CA LEU A 168 15.99 -2.84 8.93
C LEU A 168 15.50 -4.24 8.51
N LYS A 169 14.21 -4.47 8.40
CA LYS A 169 13.67 -5.73 7.87
C LYS A 169 13.75 -5.86 6.35
N VAL A 170 13.96 -4.76 5.65
CA VAL A 170 14.14 -4.73 4.19
C VAL A 170 15.62 -4.78 3.81
N ASN A 171 16.47 -4.59 4.78
CA ASN A 171 17.93 -4.58 4.69
C ASN A 171 18.52 -5.98 4.36
#